data_5b1bc39695914f1200f9d99176aecfa9
#
_entry.id   5b1bc39695914f1200f9d99176aecfa9
#
_cell.length_a   1.000
_cell.length_b   1.000
_cell.length_c   1.000
_cell.angle_alpha   90.00
_cell.angle_beta   90.00
_cell.angle_gamma   90.00
#
_symmetry.space_group_name_H-M   'P 1'
#
loop_
_entity.id
_entity.type
_entity.pdbx_description
1 polymer ?
#
loop_
_entity_poly.entity_id
_entity_poly.type
_entity_poly.pdbx_seq_one_letter_code
_entity_poly.pdbx_strand_id
1 'polypeptide(L)'
;QMTNSEEIDRITFGTEQSDFNIQLLDSSHHLLVAFGDTKIQSNLVGAYNFVNLSAAIAIGAYFQVSSEKIKAGIESYIPSNNRSQVIAKGSNNILMDAYNANPTSMLAALENFKQTAGANKILFLGDMFELGKDAEKEHQNIVDFLVKNPFGSVYLIGSNFFKTSNPASHIKQFETFDELKKTLAKENPKNATI
;
A
#
# COMPACT_ATOMS: atom_id res chain seq x y z
N GLN A 1 26.03 -1.85 39.05
CA GLN A 1 26.21 -0.77 38.08
C GLN A 1 27.03 -1.30 36.94
N MET A 2 26.42 -1.81 35.89
CA MET A 2 27.03 -2.08 34.60
C MET A 2 26.18 -1.36 33.54
N THR A 3 26.60 -0.18 33.20
CA THR A 3 26.12 0.51 32.00
C THR A 3 27.06 0.11 30.87
N ASN A 4 26.83 -1.07 30.30
CA ASN A 4 27.32 -1.33 28.94
C ASN A 4 26.39 -0.60 27.97
N SER A 5 26.72 0.63 27.66
CA SER A 5 26.27 1.24 26.40
C SER A 5 27.08 0.54 25.30
N GLU A 6 26.57 -0.60 24.81
CA GLU A 6 27.03 -1.10 23.51
C GLU A 6 26.82 0.03 22.50
N GLU A 7 27.91 0.52 21.94
CA GLU A 7 27.88 1.46 20.83
C GLU A 7 27.16 0.71 19.68
N ILE A 8 25.88 1.07 19.45
CA ILE A 8 25.13 0.48 18.35
C ILE A 8 25.61 1.19 17.08
N ASP A 9 26.30 0.47 16.20
CA ASP A 9 26.61 0.95 14.86
C ASP A 9 25.30 1.23 14.12
N ARG A 10 25.07 2.50 13.83
CA ARG A 10 23.88 2.95 13.11
C ARG A 10 24.20 3.11 11.64
N ILE A 11 23.43 2.42 10.80
CA ILE A 11 23.52 2.51 9.35
C ILE A 11 22.23 3.15 8.84
N THR A 12 22.40 4.11 7.96
CA THR A 12 21.31 4.87 7.34
C THR A 12 21.15 4.51 5.87
N PHE A 13 19.93 4.57 5.37
CA PHE A 13 19.63 4.35 3.95
C PHE A 13 18.50 5.28 3.49
N GLY A 14 18.42 5.51 2.20
CA GLY A 14 17.39 6.36 1.59
C GLY A 14 18.00 7.35 0.60
N THR A 15 17.49 8.58 0.60
CA THR A 15 17.98 9.65 -0.27
C THR A 15 19.31 10.25 0.21
N GLU A 16 19.73 11.38 -0.35
CA GLU A 16 20.99 12.02 -0.08
C GLU A 16 21.32 12.14 1.43
N GLN A 17 22.62 12.02 1.78
CA GLN A 17 23.19 12.04 3.12
C GLN A 17 23.02 10.76 3.96
N SER A 18 22.67 9.63 3.35
CA SER A 18 22.66 8.33 4.01
C SER A 18 23.86 7.48 3.60
N ASP A 19 24.24 6.48 4.44
CA ASP A 19 25.34 5.55 4.15
C ASP A 19 25.07 4.77 2.84
N PHE A 20 23.81 4.42 2.60
CA PHE A 20 23.35 3.83 1.34
C PHE A 20 22.36 4.76 0.66
N ASN A 21 22.82 5.49 -0.34
CA ASN A 21 21.99 6.41 -1.12
C ASN A 21 21.22 5.63 -2.18
N ILE A 22 19.90 5.65 -2.10
CA ILE A 22 18.97 5.06 -3.07
C ILE A 22 18.04 6.16 -3.56
N GLN A 23 17.93 6.32 -4.87
CA GLN A 23 17.08 7.34 -5.48
C GLN A 23 15.83 6.73 -6.08
N LEU A 24 14.67 7.31 -5.77
CA LEU A 24 13.42 6.98 -6.45
C LEU A 24 13.39 7.71 -7.79
N LEU A 25 13.36 6.96 -8.89
CA LEU A 25 13.32 7.51 -10.24
C LEU A 25 11.89 7.59 -10.79
N ASP A 26 11.06 6.57 -10.51
CA ASP A 26 9.66 6.53 -10.93
C ASP A 26 8.83 5.69 -9.93
N SER A 27 7.58 6.10 -9.73
CA SER A 27 6.59 5.38 -8.91
C SER A 27 5.18 5.40 -9.53
N SER A 28 5.08 5.81 -10.80
CA SER A 28 3.78 5.92 -11.49
C SER A 28 3.09 4.57 -11.70
N HIS A 29 3.89 3.49 -11.81
CA HIS A 29 3.43 2.11 -11.93
C HIS A 29 4.19 1.24 -10.92
N HIS A 30 5.23 0.57 -11.36
CA HIS A 30 6.15 -0.15 -10.48
C HIS A 30 7.32 0.75 -10.09
N LEU A 31 7.87 0.56 -8.92
CA LEU A 31 8.99 1.38 -8.46
C LEU A 31 10.24 1.13 -9.30
N LEU A 32 10.78 2.20 -9.86
CA LEU A 32 12.11 2.26 -10.47
C LEU A 32 13.02 3.06 -9.54
N VAL A 33 14.13 2.46 -9.13
CA VAL A 33 15.11 3.10 -8.26
C VAL A 33 16.51 3.03 -8.85
N ALA A 34 17.41 3.90 -8.37
CA ALA A 34 18.83 3.83 -8.64
C ALA A 34 19.61 3.59 -7.35
N PHE A 35 20.58 2.69 -7.41
CA PHE A 35 21.59 2.47 -6.38
C PHE A 35 22.97 2.52 -7.04
N GLY A 36 23.73 3.59 -6.80
CA GLY A 36 24.90 3.94 -7.61
C GLY A 36 24.51 4.07 -9.09
N ASP A 37 25.25 3.43 -9.99
CA ASP A 37 24.96 3.41 -11.43
C ASP A 37 23.93 2.34 -11.83
N THR A 38 23.45 1.54 -10.87
CA THR A 38 22.54 0.42 -11.15
C THR A 38 21.09 0.85 -11.03
N LYS A 39 20.32 0.76 -12.13
CA LYS A 39 18.87 0.92 -12.12
C LYS A 39 18.20 -0.41 -11.84
N ILE A 40 17.22 -0.40 -10.93
CA ILE A 40 16.49 -1.57 -10.44
C ILE A 40 15.00 -1.33 -10.62
N GLN A 41 14.36 -2.16 -11.43
CA GLN A 41 12.90 -2.14 -11.66
C GLN A 41 12.24 -3.19 -10.77
N SER A 42 11.54 -2.77 -9.71
CA SER A 42 10.84 -3.72 -8.86
C SER A 42 9.44 -4.06 -9.39
N ASN A 43 8.81 -5.11 -8.86
CA ASN A 43 7.39 -5.41 -9.08
C ASN A 43 6.49 -4.83 -7.98
N LEU A 44 7.05 -3.99 -7.10
CA LEU A 44 6.27 -3.29 -6.08
C LEU A 44 5.60 -2.06 -6.67
N VAL A 45 4.37 -1.80 -6.26
CA VAL A 45 3.60 -0.59 -6.62
C VAL A 45 3.46 0.34 -5.43
N GLY A 46 3.39 1.64 -5.70
CA GLY A 46 3.18 2.68 -4.70
C GLY A 46 4.45 3.21 -4.05
N ALA A 47 4.58 4.54 -4.03
CA ALA A 47 5.75 5.24 -3.48
C ALA A 47 6.04 4.89 -2.01
N TYR A 48 5.03 4.47 -1.23
CA TYR A 48 5.21 4.04 0.16
C TYR A 48 6.08 2.78 0.29
N ASN A 49 6.21 1.96 -0.77
CA ASN A 49 7.11 0.81 -0.79
C ASN A 49 8.58 1.19 -1.05
N PHE A 50 8.87 2.46 -1.36
CA PHE A 50 10.26 2.90 -1.58
C PHE A 50 11.15 2.65 -0.37
N VAL A 51 10.64 2.89 0.84
CA VAL A 51 11.39 2.65 2.08
C VAL A 51 11.70 1.15 2.25
N ASN A 52 10.73 0.28 1.97
CA ASN A 52 10.91 -1.17 2.06
C ASN A 52 11.94 -1.68 1.05
N LEU A 53 11.88 -1.16 -0.18
CA LEU A 53 12.81 -1.48 -1.25
C LEU A 53 14.22 -1.00 -0.91
N SER A 54 14.34 0.23 -0.40
CA SER A 54 15.60 0.83 0.01
C SER A 54 16.24 0.04 1.17
N ALA A 55 15.45 -0.40 2.14
CA ALA A 55 15.94 -1.25 3.22
C ALA A 55 16.51 -2.58 2.69
N ALA A 56 15.83 -3.22 1.74
CA ALA A 56 16.30 -4.47 1.15
C ALA A 56 17.64 -4.28 0.38
N ILE A 57 17.76 -3.20 -0.39
CA ILE A 57 19.00 -2.83 -1.09
C ILE A 57 20.13 -2.59 -0.08
N ALA A 58 19.89 -1.77 0.95
CA ALA A 58 20.87 -1.42 1.96
C ALA A 58 21.38 -2.65 2.73
N ILE A 59 20.46 -3.56 3.12
CA ILE A 59 20.82 -4.81 3.79
C ILE A 59 21.72 -5.66 2.87
N GLY A 60 21.31 -5.83 1.60
CA GLY A 60 22.13 -6.57 0.63
C GLY A 60 23.51 -5.96 0.47
N ALA A 61 23.62 -4.65 0.32
CA ALA A 61 24.88 -3.94 0.17
C ALA A 61 25.76 -4.02 1.43
N TYR A 62 25.16 -3.89 2.62
CA TYR A 62 25.87 -4.05 3.90
C TYR A 62 26.53 -5.42 4.03
N PHE A 63 25.83 -6.48 3.60
CA PHE A 63 26.39 -7.83 3.58
C PHE A 63 27.22 -8.14 2.30
N GLN A 64 27.65 -7.09 1.58
CA GLN A 64 28.57 -7.19 0.43
C GLN A 64 28.02 -8.06 -0.73
N VAL A 65 26.68 -8.12 -0.88
CA VAL A 65 26.06 -8.71 -2.07
C VAL A 65 26.29 -7.76 -3.25
N SER A 66 26.76 -8.28 -4.40
CA SER A 66 27.02 -7.42 -5.56
C SER A 66 25.73 -6.75 -6.08
N SER A 67 25.88 -5.56 -6.68
CA SER A 67 24.75 -4.77 -7.19
C SER A 67 23.92 -5.56 -8.22
N GLU A 68 24.54 -6.40 -9.03
CA GLU A 68 23.86 -7.27 -10.01
C GLU A 68 22.99 -8.32 -9.32
N LYS A 69 23.47 -8.90 -8.21
CA LYS A 69 22.68 -9.88 -7.44
C LYS A 69 21.55 -9.22 -6.66
N ILE A 70 21.78 -8.03 -6.09
CA ILE A 70 20.74 -7.22 -5.45
C ILE A 70 19.65 -6.90 -6.48
N LYS A 71 20.04 -6.40 -7.66
CA LYS A 71 19.12 -6.13 -8.77
C LYS A 71 18.31 -7.37 -9.14
N ALA A 72 18.98 -8.47 -9.43
CA ALA A 72 18.33 -9.72 -9.83
C ALA A 72 17.35 -10.22 -8.77
N GLY A 73 17.71 -10.17 -7.48
CA GLY A 73 16.84 -10.56 -6.37
C GLY A 73 15.58 -9.69 -6.27
N ILE A 74 15.73 -8.38 -6.41
CA ILE A 74 14.60 -7.44 -6.34
C ILE A 74 13.68 -7.57 -7.56
N GLU A 75 14.25 -7.64 -8.76
CA GLU A 75 13.46 -7.75 -10.00
C GLU A 75 12.73 -9.09 -10.14
N SER A 76 13.24 -10.15 -9.51
CA SER A 76 12.59 -11.46 -9.47
C SER A 76 11.49 -11.57 -8.41
N TYR A 77 11.46 -10.67 -7.42
CA TYR A 77 10.46 -10.73 -6.36
C TYR A 77 9.09 -10.29 -6.88
N ILE A 78 8.12 -11.17 -6.81
CA ILE A 78 6.71 -10.90 -7.15
C ILE A 78 5.90 -10.98 -5.85
N PRO A 79 5.21 -9.89 -5.45
CA PRO A 79 4.34 -9.91 -4.27
C PRO A 79 3.26 -10.98 -4.40
N SER A 80 3.10 -11.82 -3.39
CA SER A 80 2.12 -12.93 -3.40
C SER A 80 1.31 -13.06 -2.10
N ASN A 81 1.53 -12.16 -1.14
CA ASN A 81 0.99 -12.26 0.22
C ASN A 81 -0.02 -11.14 0.54
N ASN A 82 -0.79 -10.70 -0.44
CA ASN A 82 -1.77 -9.61 -0.32
C ASN A 82 -1.15 -8.26 0.12
N ARG A 83 0.13 -8.03 -0.19
CA ARG A 83 0.83 -6.76 0.04
C ARG A 83 1.21 -6.16 -1.29
N SER A 84 0.51 -5.11 -1.70
CA SER A 84 0.71 -4.44 -3.00
C SER A 84 0.74 -5.41 -4.19
N GLN A 85 -0.03 -6.50 -4.11
CA GLN A 85 -0.10 -7.53 -5.14
C GLN A 85 -1.03 -7.10 -6.26
N VAL A 86 -0.55 -7.14 -7.50
CA VAL A 86 -1.36 -6.85 -8.69
C VAL A 86 -1.92 -8.15 -9.28
N ILE A 87 -3.24 -8.21 -9.43
CA ILE A 87 -3.95 -9.38 -9.95
C ILE A 87 -4.85 -8.95 -11.10
N ALA A 88 -4.72 -9.59 -12.26
CA ALA A 88 -5.69 -9.47 -13.35
C ALA A 88 -6.79 -10.53 -13.16
N LYS A 89 -8.07 -10.10 -13.09
CA LYS A 89 -9.22 -11.00 -12.98
C LYS A 89 -10.33 -10.57 -13.93
N GLY A 90 -10.52 -11.35 -14.98
CA GLY A 90 -11.41 -10.98 -16.08
C GLY A 90 -10.91 -9.71 -16.76
N SER A 91 -11.75 -8.68 -16.82
CA SER A 91 -11.39 -7.36 -17.38
C SER A 91 -10.92 -6.37 -16.29
N ASN A 92 -10.78 -6.81 -15.05
CA ASN A 92 -10.42 -5.94 -13.91
C ASN A 92 -8.95 -6.09 -13.54
N ASN A 93 -8.31 -4.99 -13.16
CA ASN A 93 -7.00 -4.95 -12.53
C ASN A 93 -7.19 -4.69 -11.03
N ILE A 94 -6.75 -5.61 -10.19
CA ILE A 94 -6.92 -5.56 -8.74
C ILE A 94 -5.57 -5.30 -8.11
N LEU A 95 -5.46 -4.20 -7.35
CA LEU A 95 -4.34 -3.93 -6.45
C LEU A 95 -4.74 -4.40 -5.05
N MET A 96 -4.24 -5.57 -4.65
CA MET A 96 -4.57 -6.17 -3.37
C MET A 96 -3.53 -5.78 -2.31
N ASP A 97 -3.97 -5.00 -1.33
CA ASP A 97 -3.18 -4.61 -0.15
C ASP A 97 -3.98 -4.93 1.12
N ALA A 98 -4.16 -6.22 1.39
CA ALA A 98 -5.13 -6.76 2.34
C ALA A 98 -4.51 -7.68 3.39
N TYR A 99 -3.22 -7.52 3.69
CA TYR A 99 -2.56 -8.30 4.75
C TYR A 99 -2.93 -7.77 6.14
N ASN A 100 -2.82 -6.47 6.35
CA ASN A 100 -3.21 -5.75 7.55
C ASN A 100 -3.46 -4.28 7.20
N ALA A 101 -4.31 -3.61 7.96
CA ALA A 101 -4.62 -2.21 7.75
C ALA A 101 -4.51 -1.41 9.06
N ASN A 102 -3.88 -0.25 8.97
CA ASN A 102 -3.89 0.78 9.99
C ASN A 102 -4.10 2.15 9.33
N PRO A 103 -4.43 3.22 10.10
CA PRO A 103 -4.76 4.52 9.52
C PRO A 103 -3.68 5.06 8.57
N THR A 104 -2.41 4.96 8.95
CA THR A 104 -1.29 5.48 8.16
C THR A 104 -1.12 4.70 6.85
N SER A 105 -1.12 3.37 6.90
CA SER A 105 -0.96 2.55 5.70
C SER A 105 -2.16 2.66 4.76
N MET A 106 -3.37 2.75 5.31
CA MET A 106 -4.59 2.92 4.51
C MET A 106 -4.59 4.27 3.77
N LEU A 107 -4.27 5.37 4.46
CA LEU A 107 -4.16 6.68 3.80
C LEU A 107 -3.08 6.70 2.72
N ALA A 108 -1.92 6.11 2.98
CA ALA A 108 -0.84 6.02 1.99
C ALA A 108 -1.27 5.20 0.74
N ALA A 109 -1.99 4.09 0.94
CA ALA A 109 -2.53 3.29 -0.15
C ALA A 109 -3.60 4.05 -0.95
N LEU A 110 -4.50 4.77 -0.29
CA LEU A 110 -5.53 5.60 -0.93
C LEU A 110 -4.93 6.74 -1.75
N GLU A 111 -3.94 7.46 -1.22
CA GLU A 111 -3.24 8.51 -1.96
C GLU A 111 -2.52 7.96 -3.19
N ASN A 112 -1.88 6.81 -3.08
CA ASN A 112 -1.26 6.15 -4.22
C ASN A 112 -2.33 5.72 -5.25
N PHE A 113 -3.41 5.08 -4.81
CA PHE A 113 -4.49 4.62 -5.68
C PHE A 113 -5.18 5.79 -6.41
N LYS A 114 -5.25 6.97 -5.78
CA LYS A 114 -5.75 8.18 -6.42
C LYS A 114 -4.95 8.57 -7.67
N GLN A 115 -3.64 8.35 -7.65
CA GLN A 115 -2.73 8.67 -8.75
C GLN A 115 -2.65 7.54 -9.80
N THR A 116 -3.09 6.32 -9.48
CA THR A 116 -3.08 5.18 -10.40
C THR A 116 -3.93 5.46 -11.63
N ALA A 117 -3.48 5.05 -12.81
CA ALA A 117 -4.24 5.18 -14.05
C ALA A 117 -5.50 4.31 -14.04
N GLY A 118 -6.57 4.80 -14.65
CA GLY A 118 -7.84 4.08 -14.79
C GLY A 118 -9.05 5.00 -14.59
N ALA A 119 -10.01 4.93 -15.49
CA ALA A 119 -11.21 5.76 -15.43
C ALA A 119 -12.27 5.21 -14.46
N ASN A 120 -12.33 3.88 -14.31
CA ASN A 120 -13.31 3.21 -13.44
C ASN A 120 -12.60 2.67 -12.21
N LYS A 121 -12.50 3.50 -11.17
CA LYS A 121 -11.86 3.14 -9.89
C LYS A 121 -12.91 2.64 -8.92
N ILE A 122 -12.62 1.50 -8.29
CA ILE A 122 -13.48 0.91 -7.27
C ILE A 122 -12.62 0.59 -6.04
N LEU A 123 -13.07 0.97 -4.86
CA LEU A 123 -12.39 0.70 -3.60
C LEU A 123 -13.19 -0.28 -2.75
N PHE A 124 -12.50 -1.25 -2.15
CA PHE A 124 -13.01 -2.13 -1.10
C PHE A 124 -12.13 -1.98 0.13
N LEU A 125 -12.69 -1.44 1.21
CA LEU A 125 -11.96 -1.20 2.45
C LEU A 125 -12.62 -1.97 3.58
N GLY A 126 -11.82 -2.82 4.24
CA GLY A 126 -12.23 -3.53 5.45
C GLY A 126 -11.87 -2.76 6.71
N ASP A 127 -12.49 -3.14 7.84
CA ASP A 127 -12.18 -2.55 9.15
C ASP A 127 -10.69 -2.63 9.47
N MET A 128 -10.21 -1.60 10.14
CA MET A 128 -8.89 -1.58 10.77
C MET A 128 -9.00 -2.12 12.20
N PHE A 129 -8.14 -3.08 12.52
CA PHE A 129 -8.13 -3.72 13.83
C PHE A 129 -7.04 -3.11 14.74
N GLU A 130 -7.04 -3.50 16.01
CA GLU A 130 -6.03 -3.12 17.02
C GLU A 130 -5.95 -1.61 17.35
N LEU A 131 -6.98 -0.82 17.01
CA LEU A 131 -7.03 0.62 17.28
C LEU A 131 -7.56 0.97 18.68
N GLY A 132 -8.08 0.00 19.43
CA GLY A 132 -8.63 0.22 20.76
C GLY A 132 -9.70 1.30 20.79
N LYS A 133 -9.56 2.28 21.69
CA LYS A 133 -10.52 3.40 21.87
C LYS A 133 -10.57 4.39 20.70
N ASP A 134 -9.56 4.41 19.87
CA ASP A 134 -9.47 5.34 18.73
C ASP A 134 -10.14 4.79 17.46
N ALA A 135 -10.67 3.55 17.49
CA ALA A 135 -11.24 2.87 16.32
C ALA A 135 -12.32 3.68 15.61
N GLU A 136 -13.30 4.21 16.35
CA GLU A 136 -14.40 5.01 15.77
C GLU A 136 -13.87 6.25 15.05
N LYS A 137 -12.99 7.00 15.70
CA LYS A 137 -12.38 8.22 15.17
C LYS A 137 -11.58 7.95 13.91
N GLU A 138 -10.75 6.91 13.94
CA GLU A 138 -9.86 6.60 12.81
C GLU A 138 -10.65 6.09 11.60
N HIS A 139 -11.71 5.30 11.78
CA HIS A 139 -12.59 4.92 10.69
C HIS A 139 -13.33 6.13 10.11
N GLN A 140 -13.78 7.07 10.96
CA GLN A 140 -14.41 8.30 10.49
C GLN A 140 -13.43 9.17 9.70
N ASN A 141 -12.17 9.28 10.13
CA ASN A 141 -11.12 10.01 9.39
C ASN A 141 -10.94 9.47 7.97
N ILE A 142 -10.97 8.14 7.79
CA ILE A 142 -10.91 7.52 6.46
C ILE A 142 -12.14 7.88 5.63
N VAL A 143 -13.34 7.82 6.20
CA VAL A 143 -14.57 8.20 5.48
C VAL A 143 -14.52 9.67 5.07
N ASP A 144 -14.11 10.56 5.96
CA ASP A 144 -13.95 11.99 5.68
C ASP A 144 -12.94 12.25 4.54
N PHE A 145 -11.87 11.48 4.51
CA PHE A 145 -10.90 11.53 3.39
C PHE A 145 -11.56 11.11 2.07
N LEU A 146 -12.33 10.01 2.07
CA LEU A 146 -13.00 9.50 0.87
C LEU A 146 -14.08 10.46 0.35
N VAL A 147 -14.80 11.13 1.24
CA VAL A 147 -15.78 12.18 0.88
C VAL A 147 -15.10 13.37 0.20
N LYS A 148 -13.95 13.80 0.71
CA LYS A 148 -13.18 14.93 0.15
C LYS A 148 -12.45 14.56 -1.15
N ASN A 149 -12.15 13.30 -1.36
CA ASN A 149 -11.42 12.79 -2.51
C ASN A 149 -12.27 11.75 -3.24
N PRO A 150 -13.14 12.16 -4.17
CA PRO A 150 -14.06 11.24 -4.81
C PRO A 150 -13.30 10.23 -5.68
N PHE A 151 -13.43 8.98 -5.29
CA PHE A 151 -13.14 7.83 -6.12
C PHE A 151 -14.43 7.44 -6.87
N GLY A 152 -14.38 6.47 -7.76
CA GLY A 152 -15.59 5.94 -8.39
C GLY A 152 -16.55 5.34 -7.36
N SER A 153 -16.68 4.02 -7.30
CA SER A 153 -17.50 3.36 -6.26
C SER A 153 -16.62 2.96 -5.07
N VAL A 154 -17.11 3.19 -3.86
CA VAL A 154 -16.42 2.80 -2.61
C VAL A 154 -17.32 1.88 -1.81
N TYR A 155 -16.78 0.75 -1.38
CA TYR A 155 -17.44 -0.25 -0.55
C TYR A 155 -16.67 -0.39 0.76
N LEU A 156 -17.30 -0.01 1.85
CA LEU A 156 -16.75 -0.10 3.20
C LEU A 156 -17.39 -1.31 3.90
N ILE A 157 -16.56 -2.17 4.49
CA ILE A 157 -17.01 -3.44 5.05
C ILE A 157 -16.51 -3.58 6.49
N GLY A 158 -17.43 -3.87 7.38
CA GLY A 158 -17.16 -4.14 8.79
C GLY A 158 -17.94 -3.26 9.74
N SER A 159 -18.02 -3.70 10.98
CA SER A 159 -18.86 -3.07 11.99
C SER A 159 -18.39 -1.66 12.39
N ASN A 160 -17.10 -1.36 12.26
CA ASN A 160 -16.57 -0.04 12.56
C ASN A 160 -16.89 0.94 11.43
N PHE A 161 -16.62 0.58 10.17
CA PHE A 161 -17.03 1.40 9.04
C PHE A 161 -18.53 1.57 8.95
N PHE A 162 -19.33 0.53 9.26
CA PHE A 162 -20.78 0.60 9.21
C PHE A 162 -21.38 1.65 10.15
N LYS A 163 -20.71 1.95 11.27
CA LYS A 163 -21.12 2.96 12.24
C LYS A 163 -20.73 4.39 11.88
N THR A 164 -19.86 4.58 10.89
CA THR A 164 -19.39 5.91 10.52
C THR A 164 -20.50 6.72 9.80
N SER A 165 -20.45 8.05 9.95
CA SER A 165 -21.32 8.96 9.21
C SER A 165 -20.82 9.13 7.77
N ASN A 166 -21.69 8.90 6.80
CA ASN A 166 -21.35 9.01 5.38
C ASN A 166 -22.45 9.75 4.59
N PRO A 167 -22.21 10.99 4.15
CA PRO A 167 -23.14 11.76 3.34
C PRO A 167 -23.03 11.50 1.83
N ALA A 168 -22.04 10.74 1.37
CA ALA A 168 -21.72 10.59 -0.05
C ALA A 168 -22.40 9.37 -0.67
N SER A 169 -23.14 9.56 -1.75
CA SER A 169 -23.89 8.48 -2.42
C SER A 169 -23.03 7.43 -3.12
N HIS A 170 -21.78 7.76 -3.44
CA HIS A 170 -20.83 6.84 -4.08
C HIS A 170 -20.13 5.91 -3.08
N ILE A 171 -20.31 6.12 -1.78
CA ILE A 171 -19.78 5.29 -0.69
C ILE A 171 -20.90 4.43 -0.13
N LYS A 172 -20.77 3.12 -0.19
CA LYS A 172 -21.71 2.14 0.35
C LYS A 172 -21.07 1.43 1.53
N GLN A 173 -21.82 1.29 2.62
CA GLN A 173 -21.38 0.67 3.86
C GLN A 173 -22.10 -0.65 4.08
N PHE A 174 -21.38 -1.68 4.47
CA PHE A 174 -21.87 -3.02 4.73
C PHE A 174 -21.34 -3.50 6.08
N GLU A 175 -22.22 -4.00 6.92
CA GLU A 175 -21.79 -4.56 8.20
C GLU A 175 -21.07 -5.89 8.00
N THR A 176 -21.48 -6.67 6.99
CA THR A 176 -20.95 -8.00 6.72
C THR A 176 -20.50 -8.18 5.27
N PHE A 177 -19.55 -9.10 5.06
CA PHE A 177 -19.10 -9.49 3.72
C PHE A 177 -20.23 -10.14 2.89
N ASP A 178 -21.16 -10.86 3.52
CA ASP A 178 -22.26 -11.52 2.82
C ASP A 178 -23.25 -10.51 2.20
N GLU A 179 -23.47 -9.36 2.84
CA GLU A 179 -24.26 -8.27 2.29
C GLU A 179 -23.58 -7.66 1.05
N LEU A 180 -22.29 -7.36 1.15
CA LEU A 180 -21.48 -6.90 0.02
C LEU A 180 -21.51 -7.88 -1.14
N LYS A 181 -21.35 -9.18 -0.87
CA LYS A 181 -21.36 -10.24 -1.89
C LYS A 181 -22.65 -10.27 -2.69
N LYS A 182 -23.82 -10.10 -2.03
CA LYS A 182 -25.13 -10.01 -2.70
C LYS A 182 -25.23 -8.79 -3.62
N THR A 183 -24.63 -7.67 -3.21
CA THR A 183 -24.61 -6.44 -4.01
C THR A 183 -23.71 -6.61 -5.22
N LEU A 184 -22.49 -7.12 -5.05
CA LEU A 184 -21.53 -7.35 -6.14
C LEU A 184 -22.03 -8.36 -7.18
N ALA A 185 -22.78 -9.37 -6.76
CA ALA A 185 -23.39 -10.33 -7.69
C ALA A 185 -24.36 -9.66 -8.69
N LYS A 186 -24.98 -8.53 -8.30
CA LYS A 186 -25.88 -7.75 -9.16
C LYS A 186 -25.12 -6.73 -10.01
N GLU A 187 -24.11 -6.07 -9.44
CA GLU A 187 -23.39 -4.97 -10.08
C GLU A 187 -22.35 -5.48 -11.07
N ASN A 188 -21.72 -6.62 -10.81
CA ASN A 188 -20.73 -7.30 -11.65
C ASN A 188 -19.72 -6.34 -12.32
N PRO A 189 -18.85 -5.66 -11.56
CA PRO A 189 -17.97 -4.63 -12.09
C PRO A 189 -17.02 -5.18 -13.16
N LYS A 190 -16.85 -4.39 -14.24
CA LYS A 190 -15.98 -4.73 -15.38
C LYS A 190 -15.14 -3.53 -15.78
N ASN A 191 -13.98 -3.83 -16.37
CA ASN A 191 -13.02 -2.82 -16.83
C ASN A 191 -12.65 -1.82 -15.72
N ALA A 192 -12.51 -2.33 -14.49
CA ALA A 192 -12.23 -1.54 -13.31
C ALA A 192 -10.77 -1.70 -12.86
N THR A 193 -10.25 -0.63 -12.26
CA THR A 193 -9.07 -0.67 -11.39
C THR A 193 -9.57 -0.71 -9.95
N ILE A 194 -9.25 -1.77 -9.22
CA ILE A 194 -9.77 -2.07 -7.89
C ILE A 194 -8.62 -2.04 -6.89
#